data_c121376f11d8ae7b2e37dc4870d8f69a
#
_entry.id   c121376f11d8ae7b2e37dc4870d8f69a
#
_cell.length_a   1.000
_cell.length_b   1.000
_cell.length_c   1.000
_cell.angle_alpha   90.00
_cell.angle_beta   90.00
_cell.angle_gamma   90.00
#
_symmetry.space_group_name_H-M   'P 1'
#
loop_
_entity.id
_entity.type
_entity.pdbx_description
1 polymer ?
#
loop_
_entity_poly.entity_id
_entity_poly.type
_entity_poly.pdbx_seq_one_letter_code
_entity_poly.pdbx_strand_id
1 'polypeptide(L)'
;MKIVKHKLKNEVTLNYYCIVNRSKGGRKTGRAFSITQKSGTMEKLTDICRAKGIQLPAELIDLALNCKKLTIYNTTDELADASTGGRENDTFEVSYQVEGKGLYTEAVVHRVKNGISANYTEAYMRRRDPDTMVIADSLPTDKERFSDRFGYDFSLLRNETFEWLKQQELAMFFFFAGREGIGAGGVAVAPANAGFFALGLSMLQQIIAVNQLTEGFDIKSVIYVAPPFRHTHFNGKQIVVHNRTSNVHELFSYNLYPGPSAKKGLYGVLLNQGEKEDWITAHCSTVQVVSPYDNTTTFMHEGASGGGKSEMLQHVVREPNGQILIGENSITGEKRLINIPLLCSFNPVTDDMALCHPSIQKDNGKLRVLDAENAWFIRVDSINKYCDDPFLEQITLKPPRPLLFLNIESTPGATALVWDHTEDAPGKKCPNPRVILPRDIVPGVIGKPVTVDVRSFGVRTPPCSAEAPSYGIFGLFHLLPPALAWLWRLVSPRGHANPSIVSSG
;
A
#
# COMPACT_ATOMS: atom_id res chain seq x y z
N MET A 1 -30.52 8.16 -35.56
CA MET A 1 -29.07 7.88 -35.39
C MET A 1 -28.44 7.89 -36.78
N LYS A 2 -27.76 8.97 -37.14
CA LYS A 2 -27.03 9.06 -38.45
C LYS A 2 -25.55 8.97 -38.13
N ILE A 3 -24.89 7.99 -38.77
CA ILE A 3 -23.45 7.83 -38.77
C ILE A 3 -22.91 8.66 -39.91
N VAL A 4 -22.09 9.67 -39.62
CA VAL A 4 -21.34 10.38 -40.66
C VAL A 4 -19.89 9.93 -40.55
N LYS A 5 -19.44 9.21 -41.61
CA LYS A 5 -18.02 8.87 -41.78
C LYS A 5 -17.34 10.00 -42.54
N HIS A 6 -16.41 10.68 -41.94
CA HIS A 6 -15.44 11.50 -42.67
C HIS A 6 -14.08 10.78 -42.69
N LYS A 7 -13.59 10.51 -43.89
CA LYS A 7 -12.28 9.94 -44.16
C LYS A 7 -11.32 11.10 -44.43
N LEU A 8 -10.43 11.40 -43.53
CA LEU A 8 -9.28 12.25 -43.79
C LEU A 8 -8.04 11.38 -43.82
N LYS A 9 -7.14 11.68 -44.76
CA LYS A 9 -5.89 10.96 -45.03
C LYS A 9 -5.01 11.06 -43.78
N ASN A 10 -4.88 10.01 -43.09
CA ASN A 10 -4.05 9.47 -42.03
C ASN A 10 -4.99 8.84 -40.99
N GLU A 11 -4.97 7.51 -40.94
CA GLU A 11 -5.97 6.71 -40.25
C GLU A 11 -6.02 7.05 -38.75
N VAL A 12 -7.14 7.66 -38.36
CA VAL A 12 -7.53 7.83 -36.94
C VAL A 12 -8.95 7.29 -36.82
N THR A 13 -9.11 6.17 -36.14
CA THR A 13 -10.44 5.63 -35.82
C THR A 13 -10.87 6.16 -34.46
N LEU A 14 -11.76 7.14 -34.45
CA LEU A 14 -12.41 7.65 -33.23
C LEU A 14 -13.74 6.92 -33.05
N ASN A 15 -13.86 6.13 -32.00
CA ASN A 15 -15.13 5.55 -31.59
C ASN A 15 -15.78 6.44 -30.53
N TYR A 16 -16.80 7.20 -30.92
CA TYR A 16 -17.68 7.94 -30.00
C TYR A 16 -18.89 7.08 -29.64
N TYR A 17 -19.10 6.82 -28.36
CA TYR A 17 -20.37 6.30 -27.87
C TYR A 17 -21.12 7.39 -27.11
N CYS A 18 -22.27 7.75 -27.63
CA CYS A 18 -23.21 8.63 -26.92
C CYS A 18 -24.07 7.81 -25.94
N ILE A 19 -24.08 8.18 -24.68
CA ILE A 19 -24.96 7.58 -23.67
C ILE A 19 -26.28 8.32 -23.68
N VAL A 20 -27.36 7.64 -24.02
CA VAL A 20 -28.72 8.12 -23.81
C VAL A 20 -29.12 7.78 -22.39
N ASN A 21 -29.35 8.82 -21.57
CA ASN A 21 -29.89 8.67 -20.22
C ASN A 21 -31.32 8.11 -20.27
N ARG A 22 -31.52 6.90 -19.74
CA ARG A 22 -32.82 6.49 -19.21
C ARG A 22 -32.67 6.30 -17.71
N SER A 23 -33.39 7.12 -16.98
CA SER A 23 -33.53 7.07 -15.54
C SER A 23 -34.20 5.76 -15.09
N LYS A 24 -33.47 4.96 -14.31
CA LYS A 24 -33.93 4.18 -13.16
C LYS A 24 -32.73 3.34 -12.65
N GLY A 25 -32.25 3.71 -11.49
CA GLY A 25 -31.50 2.86 -10.55
C GLY A 25 -30.33 2.05 -11.11
N GLY A 26 -29.23 2.64 -11.53
CA GLY A 26 -28.03 1.91 -11.96
C GLY A 26 -26.76 2.72 -11.68
N ARG A 27 -25.76 2.05 -11.12
CA ARG A 27 -24.42 2.58 -10.83
C ARG A 27 -23.83 3.29 -12.06
N LYS A 28 -23.29 4.48 -11.85
CA LYS A 28 -22.48 5.18 -12.86
C LYS A 28 -21.15 4.45 -13.02
N THR A 29 -20.97 3.70 -14.09
CA THR A 29 -19.68 3.17 -14.50
C THR A 29 -18.98 4.24 -15.33
N GLY A 30 -17.91 4.83 -14.80
CA GLY A 30 -16.94 5.58 -15.60
C GLY A 30 -16.25 4.61 -16.56
N ARG A 31 -16.11 4.97 -17.82
CA ARG A 31 -15.38 4.17 -18.83
C ARG A 31 -13.99 4.74 -19.01
N ALA A 32 -13.01 3.84 -19.12
CA ALA A 32 -11.64 4.17 -19.50
C ALA A 32 -11.58 4.85 -20.87
N PHE A 33 -10.81 5.91 -20.96
CA PHE A 33 -10.46 6.51 -22.25
C PHE A 33 -9.15 5.90 -22.73
N SER A 34 -9.22 4.93 -23.65
CA SER A 34 -8.05 4.52 -24.41
C SER A 34 -7.88 5.48 -25.59
N ILE A 35 -6.85 6.31 -25.57
CA ILE A 35 -6.53 7.23 -26.67
C ILE A 35 -5.23 6.74 -27.31
N THR A 36 -5.31 6.26 -28.51
CA THR A 36 -4.20 5.72 -29.32
C THR A 36 -3.38 6.82 -30.06
N GLN A 37 -3.30 8.04 -29.56
CA GLN A 37 -2.41 9.09 -30.11
C GLN A 37 -1.57 9.69 -28.98
N LYS A 38 -0.27 9.47 -29.02
CA LYS A 38 0.71 9.90 -28.01
C LYS A 38 0.68 11.41 -27.71
N SER A 39 0.63 12.26 -28.74
CA SER A 39 0.63 13.72 -28.57
C SER A 39 -0.69 14.22 -27.97
N GLY A 40 -1.83 13.76 -28.44
CA GLY A 40 -3.14 14.27 -28.02
C GLY A 40 -3.52 13.96 -26.58
N THR A 41 -3.01 12.86 -26.00
CA THR A 41 -3.28 12.52 -24.57
C THR A 41 -2.47 13.40 -23.64
N MET A 42 -1.18 13.57 -23.94
CA MET A 42 -0.32 14.44 -23.14
C MET A 42 -0.64 15.92 -23.31
N GLU A 43 -0.97 16.37 -24.49
CA GLU A 43 -1.45 17.75 -24.71
C GLU A 43 -2.68 18.03 -23.86
N LYS A 44 -3.68 17.15 -23.88
CA LYS A 44 -4.89 17.28 -23.04
C LYS A 44 -4.56 17.23 -21.55
N LEU A 45 -3.69 16.33 -21.10
CA LEU A 45 -3.28 16.26 -19.71
C LEU A 45 -2.52 17.53 -19.30
N THR A 46 -1.56 17.97 -20.12
CA THR A 46 -0.78 19.19 -19.87
C THR A 46 -1.69 20.42 -19.83
N ASP A 47 -2.70 20.49 -20.71
CA ASP A 47 -3.67 21.58 -20.73
C ASP A 47 -4.54 21.57 -19.48
N ILE A 48 -5.03 20.39 -19.04
CA ILE A 48 -5.79 20.26 -17.79
C ILE A 48 -4.92 20.67 -16.59
N CYS A 49 -3.70 20.18 -16.52
CA CYS A 49 -2.79 20.51 -15.43
C CYS A 49 -2.45 22.01 -15.43
N ARG A 50 -2.15 22.58 -16.58
CA ARG A 50 -1.88 24.02 -16.72
C ARG A 50 -3.08 24.87 -16.33
N ALA A 51 -4.28 24.53 -16.78
CA ALA A 51 -5.51 25.23 -16.44
C ALA A 51 -5.80 25.23 -14.93
N LYS A 52 -5.29 24.22 -14.20
CA LYS A 52 -5.43 24.05 -12.74
C LYS A 52 -4.18 24.48 -11.95
N GLY A 53 -3.17 25.05 -12.61
CA GLY A 53 -1.93 25.45 -11.97
C GLY A 53 -1.05 24.28 -11.47
N ILE A 54 -1.31 23.05 -11.93
CA ILE A 54 -0.56 21.84 -11.55
C ILE A 54 0.72 21.77 -12.38
N GLN A 55 1.87 21.69 -11.73
CA GLN A 55 3.16 21.53 -12.38
C GLN A 55 3.53 20.04 -12.47
N LEU A 56 3.66 19.55 -13.71
CA LEU A 56 4.18 18.21 -13.96
C LEU A 56 5.70 18.23 -13.95
N PRO A 57 6.38 17.28 -13.27
CA PRO A 57 7.84 17.12 -13.35
C PRO A 57 8.30 16.93 -14.80
N ALA A 58 9.45 17.51 -15.15
CA ALA A 58 9.96 17.48 -16.53
C ALA A 58 10.22 16.05 -17.02
N GLU A 59 10.76 15.19 -16.16
CA GLU A 59 11.01 13.79 -16.46
C GLU A 59 9.70 13.02 -16.73
N LEU A 60 8.62 13.34 -16.02
CA LEU A 60 7.32 12.74 -16.25
C LEU A 60 6.75 13.15 -17.62
N ILE A 61 6.93 14.41 -18.00
CA ILE A 61 6.53 14.92 -19.33
C ILE A 61 7.33 14.19 -20.41
N ASP A 62 8.66 14.11 -20.24
CA ASP A 62 9.55 13.45 -21.19
C ASP A 62 9.20 11.96 -21.37
N LEU A 63 8.96 11.23 -20.28
CA LEU A 63 8.49 9.84 -20.34
C LEU A 63 7.17 9.70 -21.08
N ALA A 64 6.22 10.55 -20.75
CA ALA A 64 4.88 10.45 -21.32
C ALA A 64 4.85 10.75 -22.84
N LEU A 65 5.74 11.65 -23.31
CA LEU A 65 5.90 11.96 -24.72
C LEU A 65 6.67 10.87 -25.49
N ASN A 66 7.63 10.21 -24.85
CA ASN A 66 8.58 9.33 -25.54
C ASN A 66 8.33 7.82 -25.29
N CYS A 67 7.47 7.40 -24.36
CA CYS A 67 7.13 5.99 -24.18
C CYS A 67 6.38 5.40 -25.39
N LYS A 68 6.33 4.07 -25.51
CA LYS A 68 5.61 3.41 -26.62
C LYS A 68 4.13 3.75 -26.67
N LYS A 69 3.49 3.73 -25.50
CA LYS A 69 2.07 4.06 -25.31
C LYS A 69 1.86 4.50 -23.86
N LEU A 70 1.03 5.50 -23.65
CA LEU A 70 0.62 5.94 -22.32
C LEU A 70 -0.89 5.69 -22.13
N THR A 71 -1.24 4.99 -21.07
CA THR A 71 -2.63 4.85 -20.62
C THR A 71 -2.78 5.51 -19.26
N ILE A 72 -3.72 6.46 -19.14
CA ILE A 72 -4.02 7.14 -17.87
C ILE A 72 -5.27 6.50 -17.28
N TYR A 73 -5.14 5.99 -16.06
CA TYR A 73 -6.21 5.36 -15.30
C TYR A 73 -6.80 6.33 -14.29
N ASN A 74 -8.11 6.25 -14.09
CA ASN A 74 -8.87 7.15 -13.23
C ASN A 74 -9.56 6.44 -12.07
N THR A 75 -9.64 5.11 -12.11
CA THR A 75 -10.35 4.31 -11.11
C THR A 75 -9.60 3.01 -10.79
N THR A 76 -9.85 2.48 -9.60
CA THR A 76 -9.35 1.16 -9.20
C THR A 76 -9.94 0.03 -10.06
N ASP A 77 -11.19 0.18 -10.55
CA ASP A 77 -11.83 -0.82 -11.41
C ASP A 77 -11.12 -0.94 -12.77
N GLU A 78 -10.68 0.20 -13.34
CA GLU A 78 -9.87 0.20 -14.56
C GLU A 78 -8.53 -0.51 -14.36
N LEU A 79 -7.89 -0.31 -13.20
CA LEU A 79 -6.65 -0.99 -12.84
C LEU A 79 -6.85 -2.47 -12.52
N ALA A 80 -8.01 -2.85 -11.97
CA ALA A 80 -8.38 -4.26 -11.82
C ALA A 80 -8.50 -4.97 -13.18
N ASP A 81 -9.11 -4.30 -14.17
CA ASP A 81 -9.14 -4.81 -15.53
C ASP A 81 -7.74 -4.90 -16.17
N ALA A 82 -6.89 -3.88 -15.95
CA ALA A 82 -5.50 -3.88 -16.41
C ALA A 82 -4.66 -4.98 -15.75
N SER A 83 -5.00 -5.40 -14.53
CA SER A 83 -4.27 -6.44 -13.79
C SER A 83 -4.29 -7.80 -14.49
N THR A 84 -5.31 -8.07 -15.29
CA THR A 84 -5.43 -9.29 -16.11
C THR A 84 -5.17 -9.02 -17.60
N GLY A 85 -4.50 -7.93 -17.94
CA GLY A 85 -4.22 -7.57 -19.33
C GLY A 85 -5.47 -7.17 -20.14
N GLY A 86 -6.59 -6.91 -19.46
CA GLY A 86 -7.87 -6.49 -20.03
C GLY A 86 -9.06 -7.20 -19.40
N ARG A 87 -10.25 -6.66 -19.66
CA ARG A 87 -11.49 -7.12 -19.03
C ARG A 87 -11.89 -8.53 -19.46
N GLU A 88 -11.50 -8.93 -20.66
CA GLU A 88 -11.90 -10.21 -21.26
C GLU A 88 -11.02 -11.39 -20.79
N ASN A 89 -9.93 -11.10 -20.05
CA ASN A 89 -8.99 -12.11 -19.60
C ASN A 89 -9.22 -12.47 -18.14
N ASP A 90 -9.23 -13.75 -17.85
CA ASP A 90 -9.34 -14.29 -16.49
C ASP A 90 -7.96 -14.63 -15.89
N THR A 91 -6.93 -14.75 -16.71
CA THR A 91 -5.55 -15.06 -16.30
C THR A 91 -4.57 -14.21 -17.10
N PHE A 92 -3.53 -13.72 -16.42
CA PHE A 92 -2.48 -12.94 -17.03
C PHE A 92 -1.12 -13.24 -16.38
N GLU A 93 -0.11 -13.50 -17.21
CA GLU A 93 1.27 -13.65 -16.76
C GLU A 93 1.98 -12.30 -16.86
N VAL A 94 2.43 -11.79 -15.71
CA VAL A 94 3.21 -10.57 -15.64
C VAL A 94 4.66 -10.88 -15.95
N SER A 95 5.04 -10.66 -17.21
CA SER A 95 6.35 -11.04 -17.75
C SER A 95 7.06 -9.85 -18.36
N TYR A 96 8.39 -9.83 -18.27
CA TYR A 96 9.25 -8.81 -18.88
C TYR A 96 10.59 -9.38 -19.30
N GLN A 97 11.25 -8.70 -20.23
CA GLN A 97 12.59 -9.08 -20.67
C GLN A 97 13.63 -8.66 -19.63
N VAL A 98 14.48 -9.59 -19.27
CA VAL A 98 15.64 -9.35 -18.39
C VAL A 98 16.90 -9.60 -19.20
N GLU A 99 17.79 -8.63 -19.24
CA GLU A 99 19.06 -8.77 -19.93
C GLU A 99 19.87 -9.96 -19.36
N GLY A 100 20.37 -10.80 -20.27
CA GLY A 100 21.11 -12.02 -19.92
C GLY A 100 20.25 -13.19 -19.39
N LYS A 101 18.95 -13.01 -19.12
CA LYS A 101 18.04 -14.09 -18.66
C LYS A 101 16.88 -14.38 -19.59
N GLY A 102 16.54 -13.46 -20.51
CA GLY A 102 15.40 -13.59 -21.40
C GLY A 102 14.07 -13.19 -20.74
N LEU A 103 12.97 -13.81 -21.19
CA LEU A 103 11.64 -13.54 -20.65
C LEU A 103 11.52 -14.12 -19.23
N TYR A 104 11.15 -13.27 -18.28
CA TYR A 104 10.94 -13.63 -16.88
C TYR A 104 9.50 -13.35 -16.47
N THR A 105 8.82 -14.33 -15.88
CA THR A 105 7.47 -14.17 -15.32
C THR A 105 7.56 -13.92 -13.82
N GLU A 106 7.19 -12.72 -13.38
CA GLU A 106 7.22 -12.29 -11.99
C GLU A 106 6.05 -12.86 -11.18
N ALA A 107 4.85 -12.81 -11.77
CA ALA A 107 3.62 -13.23 -11.11
C ALA A 107 2.60 -13.75 -12.12
N VAL A 108 1.72 -14.65 -11.64
CA VAL A 108 0.50 -15.05 -12.35
C VAL A 108 -0.68 -14.40 -11.66
N VAL A 109 -1.51 -13.72 -12.43
CA VAL A 109 -2.66 -12.95 -11.96
C VAL A 109 -3.95 -13.59 -12.45
N HIS A 110 -4.88 -13.82 -11.52
CA HIS A 110 -6.21 -14.35 -11.81
C HIS A 110 -7.30 -13.36 -11.46
N ARG A 111 -8.29 -13.24 -12.32
CA ARG A 111 -9.55 -12.58 -12.01
C ARG A 111 -10.41 -13.57 -11.22
N VAL A 112 -10.83 -13.16 -10.03
CA VAL A 112 -11.67 -13.94 -9.13
C VAL A 112 -12.98 -13.21 -8.84
N LYS A 113 -13.99 -13.89 -8.30
CA LYS A 113 -15.31 -13.30 -8.03
C LYS A 113 -15.25 -12.12 -7.05
N ASN A 114 -14.33 -12.18 -6.10
CA ASN A 114 -14.15 -11.17 -5.06
C ASN A 114 -12.96 -10.23 -5.31
N GLY A 115 -12.32 -10.29 -6.49
CA GLY A 115 -11.26 -9.36 -6.84
C GLY A 115 -10.23 -9.89 -7.82
N ILE A 116 -8.98 -9.58 -7.53
CA ILE A 116 -7.79 -10.01 -8.28
C ILE A 116 -6.89 -10.79 -7.33
N SER A 117 -6.39 -11.94 -7.78
CA SER A 117 -5.37 -12.71 -7.05
C SER A 117 -4.08 -12.70 -7.84
N ALA A 118 -2.97 -12.29 -7.23
CA ALA A 118 -1.65 -12.27 -7.84
C ALA A 118 -0.66 -13.10 -7.02
N ASN A 119 -0.09 -14.13 -7.68
CA ASN A 119 0.81 -15.09 -7.07
C ASN A 119 2.20 -14.97 -7.68
N TYR A 120 3.20 -14.63 -6.86
CA TYR A 120 4.58 -14.53 -7.33
C TYR A 120 5.15 -15.91 -7.63
N THR A 121 5.86 -16.03 -8.75
CA THR A 121 6.50 -17.29 -9.16
C THR A 121 7.71 -17.65 -8.30
N GLU A 122 8.43 -16.64 -7.82
CA GLU A 122 9.64 -16.82 -7.00
C GLU A 122 9.32 -16.76 -5.50
N ALA A 123 9.74 -17.76 -4.74
CA ALA A 123 9.53 -17.85 -3.30
C ALA A 123 10.07 -16.63 -2.52
N TYR A 124 11.19 -16.05 -2.97
CA TYR A 124 11.72 -14.83 -2.37
C TYR A 124 10.74 -13.64 -2.47
N MET A 125 10.05 -13.48 -3.61
CA MET A 125 9.06 -12.41 -3.79
C MET A 125 7.81 -12.59 -2.93
N ARG A 126 7.57 -13.79 -2.42
CA ARG A 126 6.50 -14.09 -1.46
C ARG A 126 6.88 -13.75 -0.01
N ARG A 127 8.05 -13.16 0.20
CA ARG A 127 8.55 -12.77 1.53
C ARG A 127 8.70 -11.26 1.63
N ARG A 128 8.70 -10.78 2.86
CA ARG A 128 9.08 -9.40 3.13
C ARG A 128 10.60 -9.37 3.35
N ASP A 129 11.29 -8.59 2.54
CA ASP A 129 12.66 -8.21 2.78
C ASP A 129 12.67 -6.92 3.64
N PRO A 130 13.35 -6.89 4.79
CA PRO A 130 13.45 -5.69 5.62
C PRO A 130 14.39 -4.63 5.01
N ASP A 131 15.37 -5.03 4.19
CA ASP A 131 16.46 -4.19 3.70
C ASP A 131 16.21 -3.65 2.29
N THR A 132 14.96 -3.24 2.03
CA THR A 132 14.54 -2.80 0.69
C THR A 132 14.85 -1.34 0.40
N MET A 133 14.83 -0.49 1.43
CA MET A 133 14.92 0.96 1.27
C MET A 133 16.37 1.41 1.21
N VAL A 134 16.69 2.22 0.20
CA VAL A 134 17.96 2.93 0.04
C VAL A 134 17.72 4.38 -0.35
N ILE A 135 18.59 5.27 0.09
CA ILE A 135 18.51 6.72 -0.16
C ILE A 135 19.54 7.13 -1.17
N ALA A 136 19.12 7.79 -2.23
CA ALA A 136 20.00 8.24 -3.32
C ALA A 136 20.52 9.68 -3.13
N ASP A 137 19.74 10.52 -2.47
CA ASP A 137 20.09 11.92 -2.25
C ASP A 137 21.07 12.13 -1.09
N SER A 138 21.57 13.37 -0.96
CA SER A 138 22.55 13.75 0.08
C SER A 138 21.93 14.32 1.36
N LEU A 139 20.60 14.42 1.44
CA LEU A 139 19.92 14.96 2.62
C LEU A 139 20.13 14.03 3.85
N PRO A 140 20.06 14.56 5.07
CA PRO A 140 20.21 13.75 6.28
C PRO A 140 19.32 12.52 6.28
N THR A 141 19.88 11.39 6.73
CA THR A 141 19.15 10.12 6.84
C THR A 141 19.88 9.15 7.77
N ASP A 142 19.11 8.29 8.47
CA ASP A 142 19.62 7.13 9.21
C ASP A 142 19.61 5.84 8.37
N LYS A 143 19.18 5.93 7.11
CA LYS A 143 19.13 4.80 6.17
C LYS A 143 20.40 4.71 5.35
N GLU A 144 20.65 3.51 4.83
CA GLU A 144 21.77 3.22 3.96
C GLU A 144 21.68 4.02 2.66
N ARG A 145 22.80 4.64 2.26
CA ARG A 145 22.86 5.36 0.99
C ARG A 145 23.09 4.40 -0.16
N PHE A 146 22.54 4.75 -1.32
CA PHE A 146 22.69 3.97 -2.54
C PHE A 146 24.14 3.79 -2.95
N SER A 147 24.92 4.89 -2.95
CA SER A 147 26.36 4.85 -3.27
C SER A 147 27.17 3.95 -2.34
N ASP A 148 26.83 3.96 -1.04
CA ASP A 148 27.54 3.17 -0.03
C ASP A 148 27.25 1.68 -0.19
N ARG A 149 26.01 1.35 -0.54
CA ARG A 149 25.57 -0.04 -0.70
C ARG A 149 25.99 -0.66 -2.03
N PHE A 150 25.93 0.11 -3.13
CA PHE A 150 26.13 -0.43 -4.48
C PHE A 150 27.42 0.04 -5.15
N GLY A 151 28.13 0.99 -4.57
CA GLY A 151 29.44 1.42 -5.03
C GLY A 151 29.45 2.36 -6.25
N TYR A 152 28.28 2.89 -6.67
CA TYR A 152 28.18 3.85 -7.78
C TYR A 152 27.08 4.88 -7.54
N ASP A 153 27.08 5.95 -8.31
CA ASP A 153 26.11 7.03 -8.19
C ASP A 153 24.76 6.63 -8.79
N PHE A 154 23.68 6.91 -8.07
CA PHE A 154 22.32 6.56 -8.49
C PHE A 154 21.89 7.23 -9.81
N SER A 155 22.46 8.37 -10.17
CA SER A 155 22.11 9.07 -11.41
C SER A 155 22.30 8.20 -12.65
N LEU A 156 23.27 7.28 -12.63
CA LEU A 156 23.49 6.32 -13.72
C LEU A 156 22.28 5.39 -13.88
N LEU A 157 21.87 4.73 -12.81
CA LEU A 157 20.71 3.82 -12.83
C LEU A 157 19.40 4.58 -13.06
N ARG A 158 19.28 5.81 -12.52
CA ARG A 158 18.12 6.67 -12.77
C ARG A 158 17.95 6.94 -14.27
N ASN A 159 19.03 7.29 -14.96
CA ASN A 159 19.00 7.51 -16.41
C ASN A 159 18.66 6.23 -17.18
N GLU A 160 19.27 5.11 -16.84
CA GLU A 160 18.95 3.81 -17.43
C GLU A 160 17.46 3.43 -17.22
N THR A 161 16.94 3.71 -16.04
CA THR A 161 15.53 3.47 -15.70
C THR A 161 14.60 4.28 -16.60
N PHE A 162 14.88 5.56 -16.82
CA PHE A 162 14.09 6.39 -17.72
C PHE A 162 14.20 5.94 -19.16
N GLU A 163 15.38 5.61 -19.66
CA GLU A 163 15.56 5.09 -21.01
C GLU A 163 14.83 3.75 -21.21
N TRP A 164 14.83 2.89 -20.20
CA TRP A 164 14.05 1.65 -20.26
C TRP A 164 12.53 1.92 -20.26
N LEU A 165 12.04 2.82 -19.38
CA LEU A 165 10.63 3.19 -19.33
C LEU A 165 10.12 3.79 -20.63
N LYS A 166 10.92 4.60 -21.34
CA LYS A 166 10.60 5.12 -22.67
C LYS A 166 10.32 4.02 -23.69
N GLN A 167 10.92 2.85 -23.50
CA GLN A 167 10.73 1.69 -24.38
C GLN A 167 9.53 0.81 -23.99
N GLN A 168 8.75 1.20 -22.98
CA GLN A 168 7.59 0.44 -22.52
C GLN A 168 6.26 1.07 -22.93
N GLU A 169 5.18 0.27 -22.92
CA GLU A 169 3.83 0.79 -22.73
C GLU A 169 3.67 1.09 -21.23
N LEU A 170 3.16 2.28 -20.90
CA LEU A 170 3.08 2.76 -19.53
C LEU A 170 1.63 2.95 -19.06
N ALA A 171 1.38 2.55 -17.84
CA ALA A 171 0.23 2.91 -17.02
C ALA A 171 0.60 4.09 -16.14
N MET A 172 -0.26 5.10 -16.09
CA MET A 172 -0.10 6.28 -15.24
C MET A 172 -1.40 6.60 -14.52
N PHE A 173 -1.31 7.07 -13.28
CA PHE A 173 -2.46 7.63 -12.57
C PHE A 173 -2.00 8.61 -11.48
N PHE A 174 -2.91 9.51 -11.10
CA PHE A 174 -2.72 10.42 -9.98
C PHE A 174 -3.23 9.79 -8.70
N PHE A 175 -2.57 10.08 -7.61
CA PHE A 175 -3.00 9.60 -6.29
C PHE A 175 -2.74 10.66 -5.21
N PHE A 176 -3.35 10.45 -4.06
CA PHE A 176 -3.08 11.22 -2.86
C PHE A 176 -2.59 10.27 -1.76
N ALA A 177 -1.37 10.48 -1.26
CA ALA A 177 -0.86 9.82 -0.08
C ALA A 177 -1.30 10.59 1.16
N GLY A 178 -1.92 9.90 2.12
CA GLY A 178 -2.58 10.54 3.25
C GLY A 178 -4.05 10.85 2.99
N ARG A 179 -4.51 12.03 3.39
CA ARG A 179 -5.90 12.48 3.20
C ARG A 179 -5.93 13.80 2.46
N GLU A 180 -6.98 14.02 1.67
CA GLU A 180 -7.17 15.29 0.96
C GLU A 180 -7.02 16.48 1.92
N GLY A 181 -6.17 17.44 1.57
CA GLY A 181 -5.80 18.57 2.42
C GLY A 181 -4.76 18.27 3.52
N ILE A 182 -4.38 17.01 3.74
CA ILE A 182 -3.36 16.59 4.72
C ILE A 182 -2.55 15.44 4.14
N GLY A 183 -1.50 15.73 3.40
CA GLY A 183 -0.67 14.69 2.79
C GLY A 183 0.05 15.18 1.54
N ALA A 184 0.29 14.28 0.61
CA ALA A 184 1.09 14.55 -0.57
C ALA A 184 0.41 14.04 -1.85
N GLY A 185 0.21 14.91 -2.82
CA GLY A 185 -0.17 14.52 -4.16
C GLY A 185 0.95 13.74 -4.85
N GLY A 186 0.60 12.80 -5.70
CA GLY A 186 1.59 12.00 -6.40
C GLY A 186 1.11 11.48 -7.75
N VAL A 187 2.07 10.97 -8.51
CA VAL A 187 1.86 10.30 -9.80
C VAL A 187 2.55 8.95 -9.77
N ALA A 188 1.85 7.91 -10.21
CA ALA A 188 2.42 6.58 -10.41
C ALA A 188 2.68 6.35 -11.90
N VAL A 189 3.84 5.79 -12.23
CA VAL A 189 4.23 5.36 -13.56
C VAL A 189 4.75 3.93 -13.47
N ALA A 190 4.07 3.01 -14.14
CA ALA A 190 4.44 1.60 -14.16
C ALA A 190 4.35 1.05 -15.60
N PRO A 191 5.06 -0.04 -15.93
CA PRO A 191 4.79 -0.77 -17.15
C PRO A 191 3.32 -1.23 -17.19
N ALA A 192 2.69 -1.17 -18.36
CA ALA A 192 1.27 -1.50 -18.50
C ALA A 192 0.93 -2.93 -18.08
N ASN A 193 1.89 -3.85 -18.19
CA ASN A 193 1.74 -5.24 -17.74
C ASN A 193 1.86 -5.43 -16.22
N ALA A 194 2.28 -4.40 -15.46
CA ALA A 194 2.33 -4.42 -13.99
C ALA A 194 1.00 -3.94 -13.36
N GLY A 195 -0.14 -4.24 -13.99
CA GLY A 195 -1.47 -3.76 -13.59
C GLY A 195 -1.84 -4.10 -12.15
N PHE A 196 -1.53 -5.31 -11.65
CA PHE A 196 -1.84 -5.68 -10.27
C PHE A 196 -1.06 -4.86 -9.23
N PHE A 197 0.18 -4.47 -9.55
CA PHE A 197 0.95 -3.58 -8.70
C PHE A 197 0.31 -2.18 -8.68
N ALA A 198 -0.05 -1.66 -9.85
CA ALA A 198 -0.74 -0.39 -9.99
C ALA A 198 -2.08 -0.39 -9.25
N LEU A 199 -2.85 -1.49 -9.32
CA LEU A 199 -4.06 -1.70 -8.54
C LEU A 199 -3.76 -1.65 -7.02
N GLY A 200 -2.76 -2.39 -6.56
CA GLY A 200 -2.36 -2.39 -5.15
C GLY A 200 -2.00 -1.00 -4.64
N LEU A 201 -1.25 -0.23 -5.43
CA LEU A 201 -0.89 1.15 -5.11
C LEU A 201 -2.13 2.04 -5.06
N SER A 202 -3.02 1.96 -6.06
CA SER A 202 -4.24 2.77 -6.12
C SER A 202 -5.24 2.47 -5.00
N MET A 203 -5.21 1.26 -4.45
CA MET A 203 -6.02 0.88 -3.29
C MET A 203 -5.42 1.40 -1.98
N LEU A 204 -4.10 1.24 -1.81
CA LEU A 204 -3.38 1.69 -0.61
C LEU A 204 -3.36 3.21 -0.50
N GLN A 205 -3.25 3.89 -1.65
CA GLN A 205 -3.31 5.35 -1.76
C GLN A 205 -4.61 5.75 -2.47
N GLN A 206 -5.12 6.92 -2.22
CA GLN A 206 -6.33 7.37 -2.87
C GLN A 206 -6.06 7.73 -4.33
N ILE A 207 -6.54 6.91 -5.30
CA ILE A 207 -6.50 7.29 -6.72
C ILE A 207 -7.39 8.51 -6.99
N ILE A 208 -6.91 9.44 -7.83
CA ILE A 208 -7.63 10.64 -8.22
C ILE A 208 -7.80 10.64 -9.74
N ALA A 209 -9.03 10.73 -10.19
CA ALA A 209 -9.29 10.87 -11.62
C ALA A 209 -8.82 12.26 -12.13
N VAL A 210 -8.32 12.32 -13.36
CA VAL A 210 -7.78 13.55 -13.96
C VAL A 210 -8.80 14.70 -13.92
N ASN A 211 -10.09 14.40 -14.13
CA ASN A 211 -11.15 15.41 -14.06
C ASN A 211 -11.48 15.88 -12.63
N GLN A 212 -11.05 15.14 -11.61
CA GLN A 212 -11.20 15.46 -10.19
C GLN A 212 -10.00 16.21 -9.60
N LEU A 213 -8.90 16.34 -10.35
CA LEU A 213 -7.78 17.16 -9.91
C LEU A 213 -8.27 18.59 -9.63
N THR A 214 -7.98 19.12 -8.46
CA THR A 214 -8.35 20.45 -8.01
C THR A 214 -7.25 21.47 -8.26
N GLU A 215 -7.57 22.76 -8.26
CA GLU A 215 -6.56 23.82 -8.16
C GLU A 215 -5.75 23.62 -6.87
N GLY A 216 -4.42 23.74 -6.96
CA GLY A 216 -3.54 23.53 -5.83
C GLY A 216 -3.19 22.06 -5.55
N PHE A 217 -3.60 21.10 -6.40
CA PHE A 217 -3.03 19.76 -6.34
C PHE A 217 -1.55 19.82 -6.66
N ASP A 218 -0.73 19.57 -5.64
CA ASP A 218 0.71 19.66 -5.73
C ASP A 218 1.33 18.26 -5.79
N ILE A 219 2.14 18.01 -6.84
CA ILE A 219 2.83 16.74 -7.03
C ILE A 219 4.08 16.74 -6.17
N LYS A 220 3.98 16.19 -4.97
CA LYS A 220 5.09 16.04 -4.02
C LYS A 220 5.89 14.76 -4.25
N SER A 221 5.31 13.76 -4.94
CA SER A 221 5.98 12.48 -5.19
C SER A 221 5.68 11.91 -6.57
N VAL A 222 6.65 11.17 -7.12
CA VAL A 222 6.44 10.32 -8.28
C VAL A 222 7.02 8.95 -7.99
N ILE A 223 6.26 7.90 -8.26
CA ILE A 223 6.74 6.53 -8.16
C ILE A 223 6.95 5.96 -9.57
N TYR A 224 8.17 5.52 -9.85
CA TYR A 224 8.57 4.88 -11.09
C TYR A 224 8.82 3.39 -10.84
N VAL A 225 8.25 2.51 -11.66
CA VAL A 225 8.31 1.06 -11.47
C VAL A 225 9.07 0.42 -12.62
N ALA A 226 10.18 -0.25 -12.31
CA ALA A 226 11.07 -0.83 -13.31
C ALA A 226 11.59 -2.21 -12.86
N PRO A 227 10.76 -3.26 -12.89
CA PRO A 227 11.04 -4.56 -12.28
C PRO A 227 12.25 -5.32 -12.88
N PRO A 228 12.65 -5.21 -14.17
CA PRO A 228 13.80 -5.94 -14.70
C PRO A 228 15.10 -5.62 -13.98
N PHE A 229 15.26 -4.39 -13.49
CA PHE A 229 16.47 -3.95 -12.79
C PHE A 229 16.71 -4.68 -11.47
N ARG A 230 15.69 -5.32 -10.89
CA ARG A 230 15.83 -6.24 -9.76
C ARG A 230 16.88 -7.32 -10.05
N HIS A 231 16.88 -7.83 -11.26
CA HIS A 231 17.73 -8.94 -11.68
C HIS A 231 19.13 -8.50 -12.15
N THR A 232 19.21 -7.38 -12.85
CA THR A 232 20.46 -6.91 -13.46
C THR A 232 21.34 -6.12 -12.47
N HIS A 233 20.73 -5.38 -11.54
CA HIS A 233 21.43 -4.47 -10.63
C HIS A 233 21.42 -4.92 -9.17
N PHE A 234 20.42 -5.73 -8.75
CA PHE A 234 20.19 -6.00 -7.33
C PHE A 234 20.17 -7.49 -6.99
N ASN A 235 20.73 -8.37 -7.83
CA ASN A 235 20.78 -9.80 -7.60
C ASN A 235 19.44 -10.43 -7.18
N GLY A 236 18.34 -9.96 -7.78
CA GLY A 236 16.99 -10.41 -7.47
C GLY A 236 16.36 -9.80 -6.19
N LYS A 237 17.02 -8.87 -5.51
CA LYS A 237 16.52 -8.24 -4.27
C LYS A 237 15.43 -7.22 -4.51
N GLN A 238 14.51 -7.10 -3.54
CA GLN A 238 13.44 -6.10 -3.54
C GLN A 238 14.00 -4.73 -3.15
N ILE A 239 14.43 -3.92 -4.11
CA ILE A 239 14.98 -2.60 -3.82
C ILE A 239 13.98 -1.50 -4.18
N VAL A 240 13.92 -0.51 -3.30
CA VAL A 240 13.20 0.76 -3.49
C VAL A 240 14.15 1.90 -3.17
N VAL A 241 14.39 2.75 -4.16
CA VAL A 241 15.29 3.90 -4.00
C VAL A 241 14.46 5.16 -3.79
N HIS A 242 14.77 5.90 -2.74
CA HIS A 242 14.23 7.22 -2.47
C HIS A 242 15.22 8.28 -2.92
N ASN A 243 14.78 9.23 -3.74
CA ASN A 243 15.56 10.35 -4.23
C ASN A 243 14.78 11.65 -3.98
N ARG A 244 15.14 12.36 -2.91
CA ARG A 244 14.49 13.62 -2.51
C ARG A 244 15.16 14.77 -3.27
N THR A 245 14.53 15.22 -4.35
CA THR A 245 14.95 16.41 -5.07
C THR A 245 14.39 17.69 -4.41
N SER A 246 14.77 18.85 -4.91
CA SER A 246 14.20 20.13 -4.45
C SER A 246 12.70 20.23 -4.66
N ASN A 247 12.18 19.61 -5.73
CA ASN A 247 10.80 19.79 -6.19
C ASN A 247 9.91 18.60 -5.87
N VAL A 248 10.45 17.39 -5.95
CA VAL A 248 9.66 16.16 -5.85
C VAL A 248 10.45 15.06 -5.14
N HIS A 249 9.75 14.20 -4.42
CA HIS A 249 10.30 12.98 -3.87
C HIS A 249 10.08 11.85 -4.87
N GLU A 250 11.13 11.44 -5.58
CA GLU A 250 11.09 10.32 -6.49
C GLU A 250 11.24 9.00 -5.74
N LEU A 251 10.41 8.03 -6.09
CA LEU A 251 10.47 6.66 -5.62
C LEU A 251 10.71 5.74 -6.82
N PHE A 252 11.79 4.98 -6.80
CA PHE A 252 12.06 3.98 -7.82
C PHE A 252 11.84 2.59 -7.24
N SER A 253 10.76 1.92 -7.67
CA SER A 253 10.48 0.54 -7.29
C SER A 253 11.05 -0.42 -8.34
N TYR A 254 12.07 -1.15 -7.95
CA TYR A 254 12.68 -2.17 -8.79
C TYR A 254 12.11 -3.57 -8.52
N ASN A 255 10.89 -3.63 -8.03
CA ASN A 255 10.15 -4.86 -7.78
C ASN A 255 8.64 -4.61 -7.84
N LEU A 256 7.85 -5.67 -8.00
CA LEU A 256 6.39 -5.59 -8.07
C LEU A 256 5.69 -5.99 -6.76
N TYR A 257 6.40 -6.13 -5.63
CA TYR A 257 5.77 -6.32 -4.34
C TYR A 257 5.36 -4.95 -3.75
N PRO A 258 4.05 -4.68 -3.50
CA PRO A 258 3.59 -3.32 -3.15
C PRO A 258 4.03 -2.84 -1.77
N GLY A 259 4.40 -3.76 -0.86
CA GLY A 259 4.73 -3.42 0.53
C GLY A 259 5.84 -2.38 0.69
N PRO A 260 7.04 -2.57 0.09
CA PRO A 260 8.16 -1.65 0.26
C PRO A 260 7.96 -0.28 -0.41
N SER A 261 7.29 -0.25 -1.55
CA SER A 261 7.16 0.97 -2.37
C SER A 261 5.79 1.63 -2.20
N ALA A 262 4.71 0.95 -2.57
CA ALA A 262 3.36 1.50 -2.61
C ALA A 262 2.77 1.77 -1.21
N LYS A 263 3.27 1.08 -0.18
CA LYS A 263 2.92 1.33 1.22
C LYS A 263 4.04 2.09 1.93
N LYS A 264 5.14 1.42 2.28
CA LYS A 264 6.22 1.98 3.11
C LYS A 264 6.99 3.12 2.44
N GLY A 265 7.18 3.05 1.12
CA GLY A 265 7.82 4.12 0.36
C GLY A 265 7.04 5.43 0.45
N LEU A 266 5.73 5.38 0.26
CA LEU A 266 4.88 6.57 0.36
C LEU A 266 4.69 7.06 1.81
N TYR A 267 4.86 6.20 2.82
CA TYR A 267 4.99 6.68 4.20
C TYR A 267 6.26 7.51 4.40
N GLY A 268 7.36 7.10 3.76
CA GLY A 268 8.57 7.91 3.72
C GLY A 268 8.36 9.29 3.11
N VAL A 269 7.52 9.38 2.08
CA VAL A 269 7.11 10.69 1.51
C VAL A 269 6.35 11.52 2.53
N LEU A 270 5.37 10.93 3.22
CA LEU A 270 4.58 11.64 4.24
C LEU A 270 5.43 12.10 5.42
N LEU A 271 6.38 11.26 5.86
CA LEU A 271 7.34 11.65 6.92
C LEU A 271 8.21 12.84 6.48
N ASN A 272 8.78 12.77 5.28
CA ASN A 272 9.58 13.88 4.72
C ASN A 272 8.75 15.15 4.52
N GLN A 273 7.50 15.02 4.12
CA GLN A 273 6.61 16.18 3.97
C GLN A 273 6.25 16.77 5.33
N GLY A 274 5.93 15.93 6.32
CA GLY A 274 5.64 16.37 7.68
C GLY A 274 6.80 17.13 8.30
N GLU A 275 8.02 16.68 8.11
CA GLU A 275 9.20 17.40 8.60
C GLU A 275 9.40 18.75 7.92
N LYS A 276 9.07 18.88 6.63
CA LYS A 276 9.16 20.16 5.90
C LYS A 276 8.06 21.15 6.31
N GLU A 277 6.91 20.64 6.75
CA GLU A 277 5.71 21.42 7.05
C GLU A 277 5.37 21.44 8.55
N ASP A 278 6.30 21.00 9.41
CA ASP A 278 6.16 20.98 10.87
C ASP A 278 4.95 20.18 11.40
N TRP A 279 4.68 19.00 10.80
CA TRP A 279 3.68 18.07 11.32
C TRP A 279 4.21 16.63 11.40
N ILE A 280 3.51 15.79 12.15
CA ILE A 280 3.96 14.45 12.49
C ILE A 280 3.10 13.41 11.79
N THR A 281 3.76 12.36 11.24
CA THR A 281 3.14 11.09 10.88
C THR A 281 3.61 10.05 11.89
N ALA A 282 2.69 9.54 12.72
CA ALA A 282 3.02 8.58 13.76
C ALA A 282 2.89 7.14 13.26
N HIS A 283 3.88 6.28 13.60
CA HIS A 283 3.83 4.85 13.31
C HIS A 283 3.03 4.13 14.41
N CYS A 284 1.72 4.12 14.26
CA CYS A 284 0.81 3.62 15.28
C CYS A 284 -0.49 3.06 14.67
N SER A 285 -1.17 2.22 15.43
CA SER A 285 -2.59 1.95 15.26
C SER A 285 -3.41 2.73 16.30
N THR A 286 -4.64 3.06 15.97
CA THR A 286 -5.56 3.73 16.87
C THR A 286 -6.92 3.04 16.81
N VAL A 287 -7.49 2.75 17.96
CA VAL A 287 -8.80 2.13 18.11
C VAL A 287 -9.65 2.92 19.10
N GLN A 288 -10.91 3.12 18.78
CA GLN A 288 -11.89 3.64 19.71
C GLN A 288 -12.66 2.46 20.31
N VAL A 289 -12.49 2.29 21.61
CA VAL A 289 -13.13 1.23 22.40
C VAL A 289 -14.40 1.79 23.01
N VAL A 290 -15.53 1.15 22.74
CA VAL A 290 -16.83 1.48 23.35
C VAL A 290 -17.19 0.37 24.32
N SER A 291 -17.30 0.71 25.59
CA SER A 291 -17.70 -0.24 26.65
C SER A 291 -19.18 -0.61 26.53
N PRO A 292 -19.63 -1.71 27.18
CA PRO A 292 -21.05 -2.05 27.27
C PRO A 292 -21.96 -0.99 27.90
N TYR A 293 -21.36 0.02 28.51
CA TYR A 293 -22.04 1.16 29.13
C TYR A 293 -21.92 2.45 28.30
N ASP A 294 -21.62 2.34 27.01
CA ASP A 294 -21.44 3.44 26.05
C ASP A 294 -20.31 4.43 26.37
N ASN A 295 -19.41 4.07 27.30
CA ASN A 295 -18.21 4.87 27.52
C ASN A 295 -17.21 4.62 26.39
N THR A 296 -16.74 5.70 25.80
CA THR A 296 -15.79 5.67 24.69
C THR A 296 -14.41 6.09 25.17
N THR A 297 -13.39 5.29 24.86
CA THR A 297 -11.97 5.60 25.09
C THR A 297 -11.17 5.31 23.85
N THR A 298 -10.36 6.25 23.41
CA THR A 298 -9.50 6.12 22.23
C THR A 298 -8.08 5.76 22.63
N PHE A 299 -7.63 4.58 22.22
CA PHE A 299 -6.26 4.09 22.45
C PHE A 299 -5.43 4.27 21.18
N MET A 300 -4.26 4.86 21.32
CA MET A 300 -3.22 4.94 20.30
C MET A 300 -2.05 4.06 20.73
N HIS A 301 -1.72 3.07 19.92
CA HIS A 301 -0.66 2.11 20.18
C HIS A 301 0.48 2.31 19.17
N GLU A 302 1.57 2.87 19.66
CA GLU A 302 2.77 3.14 18.87
C GLU A 302 3.71 1.92 18.89
N GLY A 303 4.53 1.76 17.87
CA GLY A 303 5.55 0.72 17.90
C GLY A 303 6.06 0.31 16.53
N ALA A 304 7.19 -0.40 16.56
CA ALA A 304 7.80 -0.99 15.40
C ALA A 304 6.93 -2.10 14.77
N SER A 305 7.32 -2.59 13.60
CA SER A 305 6.66 -3.74 12.98
C SER A 305 6.76 -4.97 13.88
N GLY A 306 5.63 -5.63 14.14
CA GLY A 306 5.50 -6.73 15.09
C GLY A 306 5.34 -6.29 16.55
N GLY A 307 5.09 -5.01 16.80
CA GLY A 307 4.79 -4.47 18.14
C GLY A 307 3.33 -4.56 18.55
N GLY A 308 2.48 -5.28 17.82
CA GLY A 308 1.07 -5.47 18.16
C GLY A 308 0.12 -4.39 17.67
N LYS A 309 0.55 -3.52 16.73
CA LYS A 309 -0.28 -2.41 16.25
C LYS A 309 -1.59 -2.88 15.61
N SER A 310 -1.50 -3.71 14.58
CA SER A 310 -2.68 -4.18 13.84
C SER A 310 -3.56 -5.11 14.68
N GLU A 311 -2.98 -5.80 15.64
CA GLU A 311 -3.72 -6.67 16.57
C GLU A 311 -4.67 -5.85 17.47
N MET A 312 -4.37 -4.59 17.76
CA MET A 312 -5.25 -3.69 18.52
C MET A 312 -6.56 -3.36 17.78
N LEU A 313 -6.62 -3.57 16.48
CA LEU A 313 -7.79 -3.28 15.65
C LEU A 313 -8.71 -4.49 15.49
N GLN A 314 -8.22 -5.68 15.86
CA GLN A 314 -8.92 -6.94 15.64
C GLN A 314 -10.03 -7.13 16.67
N HIS A 315 -11.07 -7.83 16.25
CA HIS A 315 -12.13 -8.28 17.15
C HIS A 315 -11.60 -9.34 18.11
N VAL A 316 -12.16 -9.34 19.31
CA VAL A 316 -11.84 -10.38 20.30
C VAL A 316 -12.39 -11.71 19.84
N VAL A 317 -11.50 -12.66 19.56
CA VAL A 317 -11.88 -14.03 19.19
C VAL A 317 -12.15 -14.84 20.45
N ARG A 318 -13.24 -15.58 20.46
CA ARG A 318 -13.60 -16.50 21.54
C ARG A 318 -13.29 -17.94 21.16
N GLU A 319 -12.83 -18.70 22.12
CA GLU A 319 -12.76 -20.15 22.03
C GLU A 319 -14.17 -20.74 21.87
N PRO A 320 -14.32 -21.99 21.38
CA PRO A 320 -15.64 -22.62 21.19
C PRO A 320 -16.50 -22.70 22.46
N ASN A 321 -15.86 -22.67 23.65
CA ASN A 321 -16.52 -22.67 24.96
C ASN A 321 -16.95 -21.25 25.41
N GLY A 322 -16.74 -20.22 24.58
CA GLY A 322 -17.08 -18.82 24.86
C GLY A 322 -16.05 -18.05 25.68
N GLN A 323 -14.98 -18.70 26.11
CA GLN A 323 -13.89 -18.05 26.84
C GLN A 323 -12.93 -17.32 25.92
N ILE A 324 -12.14 -16.42 26.47
CA ILE A 324 -11.10 -15.68 25.75
C ILE A 324 -9.73 -16.21 26.18
N LEU A 325 -8.92 -16.60 25.19
CA LEU A 325 -7.52 -16.97 25.42
C LEU A 325 -6.69 -15.70 25.62
N ILE A 326 -6.12 -15.54 26.81
CA ILE A 326 -5.26 -14.39 27.15
C ILE A 326 -3.77 -14.72 27.06
N GLY A 327 -3.41 -15.97 26.98
CA GLY A 327 -2.03 -16.40 26.81
C GLY A 327 -1.89 -17.92 26.76
N GLU A 328 -0.85 -18.35 26.07
CA GLU A 328 -0.45 -19.76 26.00
C GLU A 328 1.05 -19.85 26.25
N ASN A 329 1.45 -20.77 27.10
CA ASN A 329 2.86 -21.09 27.27
C ASN A 329 3.34 -21.87 26.05
N SER A 330 4.21 -21.27 25.25
CA SER A 330 4.72 -21.88 24.01
C SER A 330 5.57 -23.14 24.20
N ILE A 331 6.00 -23.42 25.44
CA ILE A 331 6.82 -24.59 25.79
C ILE A 331 5.94 -25.72 26.31
N THR A 332 5.03 -25.42 27.26
CA THR A 332 4.18 -26.42 27.93
C THR A 332 2.83 -26.61 27.29
N GLY A 333 2.39 -25.67 26.42
CA GLY A 333 1.05 -25.64 25.86
C GLY A 333 -0.05 -25.23 26.89
N GLU A 334 0.34 -24.80 28.10
CA GLU A 334 -0.62 -24.36 29.11
C GLU A 334 -1.36 -23.09 28.66
N LYS A 335 -2.68 -23.15 28.62
CA LYS A 335 -3.54 -22.02 28.21
C LYS A 335 -4.11 -21.30 29.43
N ARG A 336 -4.13 -19.98 29.35
CA ARG A 336 -4.84 -19.12 30.32
C ARG A 336 -6.08 -18.54 29.66
N LEU A 337 -7.23 -18.91 30.18
CA LEU A 337 -8.54 -18.55 29.67
C LEU A 337 -9.29 -17.71 30.70
N ILE A 338 -10.05 -16.72 30.22
CA ILE A 338 -10.96 -15.92 31.05
C ILE A 338 -12.37 -15.93 30.48
N ASN A 339 -13.34 -15.75 31.35
CA ASN A 339 -14.74 -15.58 30.97
C ASN A 339 -15.15 -14.13 31.15
N ILE A 340 -15.40 -13.43 30.03
CA ILE A 340 -15.92 -12.06 30.02
C ILE A 340 -17.26 -12.08 29.31
N PRO A 341 -18.39 -11.97 30.01
CA PRO A 341 -19.73 -12.10 29.41
C PRO A 341 -20.06 -10.92 28.48
N LEU A 342 -19.62 -9.73 28.78
CA LEU A 342 -19.84 -8.53 27.98
C LEU A 342 -18.51 -8.02 27.42
N LEU A 343 -18.47 -7.77 26.13
CA LEU A 343 -17.29 -7.21 25.44
C LEU A 343 -17.52 -5.76 25.05
N CYS A 344 -16.42 -5.02 25.00
CA CYS A 344 -16.36 -3.74 24.30
C CYS A 344 -16.48 -3.95 22.80
N SER A 345 -16.99 -2.97 22.08
CA SER A 345 -16.82 -2.87 20.63
C SER A 345 -15.55 -2.10 20.30
N PHE A 346 -14.91 -2.47 19.19
CA PHE A 346 -13.65 -1.91 18.73
C PHE A 346 -13.90 -1.25 17.36
N ASN A 347 -13.77 0.08 17.32
CA ASN A 347 -13.94 0.86 16.11
C ASN A 347 -12.56 1.32 15.62
N PRO A 348 -12.00 0.71 14.54
CA PRO A 348 -10.68 1.06 14.04
C PRO A 348 -10.64 2.51 13.55
N VAL A 349 -9.53 3.19 13.82
CA VAL A 349 -9.28 4.56 13.38
C VAL A 349 -8.08 4.63 12.45
N THR A 350 -6.92 4.10 12.87
CA THR A 350 -5.70 4.01 12.05
C THR A 350 -5.09 2.62 12.18
N ASP A 351 -4.47 2.09 11.12
CA ASP A 351 -3.79 0.79 11.20
C ASP A 351 -2.29 0.93 11.47
N ASP A 352 -1.54 1.52 10.55
CA ASP A 352 -0.07 1.52 10.60
C ASP A 352 0.51 2.94 10.68
N MET A 353 -0.14 3.91 10.04
CA MET A 353 0.32 5.29 10.00
C MET A 353 -0.81 6.28 10.29
N ALA A 354 -0.60 7.15 11.27
CA ALA A 354 -1.53 8.18 11.65
C ALA A 354 -1.00 9.58 11.34
N LEU A 355 -1.83 10.43 10.76
CA LEU A 355 -1.54 11.84 10.49
C LEU A 355 -1.89 12.67 11.73
N CYS A 356 -0.92 13.46 12.20
CA CYS A 356 -1.06 14.39 13.32
C CYS A 356 -0.85 15.82 12.82
N HIS A 357 -1.61 16.23 11.81
CA HIS A 357 -1.46 17.53 11.16
C HIS A 357 -2.06 18.66 12.01
N PRO A 358 -1.47 19.88 12.02
CA PRO A 358 -1.97 21.03 12.80
C PRO A 358 -3.44 21.36 12.55
N SER A 359 -3.90 21.26 11.29
CA SER A 359 -5.30 21.61 10.93
C SER A 359 -6.36 20.74 11.61
N ILE A 360 -6.01 19.54 12.09
CA ILE A 360 -6.95 18.68 12.81
C ILE A 360 -6.82 18.76 14.33
N GLN A 361 -5.80 19.44 14.85
CA GLN A 361 -5.61 19.62 16.28
C GLN A 361 -6.64 20.58 16.89
N LYS A 362 -6.82 20.50 18.18
CA LYS A 362 -7.63 21.41 18.99
C LYS A 362 -6.80 21.93 20.13
N ASP A 363 -7.07 23.14 20.55
CA ASP A 363 -6.39 23.76 21.71
C ASP A 363 -6.96 23.21 23.04
N ASN A 364 -6.69 21.92 23.29
CA ASN A 364 -7.13 21.24 24.52
C ASN A 364 -6.05 20.33 25.10
N GLY A 365 -4.80 20.43 24.61
CA GLY A 365 -3.66 19.65 25.10
C GLY A 365 -3.71 18.16 24.75
N LYS A 366 -4.69 17.69 23.96
CA LYS A 366 -4.83 16.29 23.53
C LYS A 366 -4.50 16.14 22.06
N LEU A 367 -3.76 15.09 21.72
CA LEU A 367 -3.44 14.72 20.35
C LEU A 367 -4.69 14.27 19.60
N ARG A 368 -4.84 14.71 18.34
CA ARG A 368 -5.82 14.18 17.41
C ARG A 368 -5.11 13.52 16.24
N VAL A 369 -5.66 12.39 15.81
CA VAL A 369 -5.11 11.53 14.74
C VAL A 369 -6.15 11.22 13.68
N LEU A 370 -5.65 11.01 12.46
CA LEU A 370 -6.43 10.57 11.31
C LEU A 370 -5.60 9.54 10.55
N ASP A 371 -6.23 8.52 9.98
CA ASP A 371 -5.53 7.49 9.21
C ASP A 371 -4.87 8.07 7.95
N ALA A 372 -3.62 7.71 7.72
CA ALA A 372 -2.91 8.01 6.49
C ALA A 372 -3.29 7.06 5.35
N GLU A 373 -3.85 5.89 5.64
CA GLU A 373 -4.08 4.83 4.68
C GLU A 373 -5.48 4.87 4.09
N ASN A 374 -5.58 4.54 2.80
CA ASN A 374 -6.86 4.35 2.12
C ASN A 374 -7.32 2.89 2.12
N ALA A 375 -6.38 1.96 2.24
CA ALA A 375 -6.62 0.53 2.40
C ALA A 375 -5.59 -0.08 3.34
N TRP A 376 -5.96 -1.17 4.00
CA TRP A 376 -5.06 -1.93 4.87
C TRP A 376 -4.43 -3.10 4.13
N PHE A 377 -3.14 -3.31 4.37
CA PHE A 377 -2.34 -4.38 3.78
C PHE A 377 -2.20 -5.52 4.79
N ILE A 378 -3.26 -6.29 4.96
CA ILE A 378 -3.40 -7.28 6.03
C ILE A 378 -2.63 -8.56 5.68
N ARG A 379 -1.90 -9.11 6.66
CA ARG A 379 -1.29 -10.43 6.59
C ARG A 379 -2.27 -11.47 7.13
N VAL A 380 -2.47 -12.55 6.37
CA VAL A 380 -3.47 -13.59 6.68
C VAL A 380 -2.84 -14.97 6.89
N ASP A 381 -1.56 -15.04 7.20
CA ASP A 381 -0.82 -16.28 7.46
C ASP A 381 -1.31 -17.08 8.69
N SER A 382 -2.01 -16.41 9.61
CA SER A 382 -2.67 -17.04 10.76
C SER A 382 -4.00 -17.72 10.42
N ILE A 383 -4.61 -17.39 9.27
CA ILE A 383 -5.89 -17.96 8.84
C ILE A 383 -5.61 -19.19 7.98
N ASN A 384 -5.83 -20.38 8.53
CA ASN A 384 -5.45 -21.63 7.87
C ASN A 384 -6.64 -22.47 7.39
N LYS A 385 -7.82 -22.18 7.89
CA LYS A 385 -9.08 -22.88 7.55
C LYS A 385 -10.29 -21.97 7.79
N TYR A 386 -11.45 -22.40 7.33
CA TYR A 386 -12.71 -21.75 7.60
C TYR A 386 -12.96 -21.59 9.12
N CYS A 387 -13.45 -20.45 9.53
CA CYS A 387 -13.72 -20.02 10.92
C CYS A 387 -12.48 -19.69 11.79
N ASP A 388 -11.29 -19.59 11.23
CA ASP A 388 -10.13 -19.08 11.98
C ASP A 388 -10.25 -17.56 12.24
N ASP A 389 -10.79 -16.80 11.28
CA ASP A 389 -11.13 -15.37 11.43
C ASP A 389 -12.47 -15.07 10.73
N PRO A 390 -13.61 -15.31 11.39
CA PRO A 390 -14.93 -15.12 10.79
C PRO A 390 -15.19 -13.69 10.29
N PHE A 391 -14.55 -12.69 10.89
CA PHE A 391 -14.70 -11.30 10.51
C PHE A 391 -14.02 -11.00 9.16
N LEU A 392 -12.73 -11.35 9.01
CA LEU A 392 -12.03 -11.19 7.73
C LEU A 392 -12.63 -12.07 6.64
N GLU A 393 -13.03 -13.29 6.97
CA GLU A 393 -13.72 -14.19 6.04
C GLU A 393 -14.98 -13.54 5.49
N GLN A 394 -15.85 -13.01 6.34
CA GLN A 394 -17.10 -12.38 5.92
C GLN A 394 -16.86 -11.20 4.97
N ILE A 395 -15.89 -10.32 5.29
CA ILE A 395 -15.58 -9.14 4.48
C ILE A 395 -14.96 -9.53 3.14
N THR A 396 -14.11 -10.56 3.11
CA THR A 396 -13.35 -10.94 1.92
C THR A 396 -14.11 -11.85 0.97
N LEU A 397 -15.08 -12.63 1.44
CA LEU A 397 -15.87 -13.53 0.58
C LEU A 397 -16.84 -12.79 -0.36
N LYS A 398 -17.47 -11.72 0.09
CA LYS A 398 -18.42 -10.92 -0.68
C LYS A 398 -18.21 -9.43 -0.47
N PRO A 399 -17.05 -8.91 -0.87
CA PRO A 399 -16.76 -7.49 -0.70
C PRO A 399 -17.64 -6.65 -1.66
N PRO A 400 -17.99 -5.42 -1.29
CA PRO A 400 -18.80 -4.54 -2.14
C PRO A 400 -18.04 -4.05 -3.39
N ARG A 401 -16.73 -4.24 -3.44
CA ARG A 401 -15.85 -3.94 -4.57
C ARG A 401 -14.67 -4.91 -4.60
N PRO A 402 -13.99 -5.08 -5.75
CA PRO A 402 -12.87 -6.02 -5.90
C PRO A 402 -11.75 -5.76 -4.88
N LEU A 403 -11.20 -6.84 -4.30
CA LEU A 403 -10.01 -6.83 -3.45
C LEU A 403 -8.77 -7.25 -4.25
N LEU A 404 -7.58 -7.03 -3.71
CA LEU A 404 -6.35 -7.60 -4.22
C LEU A 404 -5.78 -8.60 -3.20
N PHE A 405 -5.69 -9.85 -3.63
CA PHE A 405 -5.07 -10.95 -2.89
C PHE A 405 -3.65 -11.17 -3.43
N LEU A 406 -2.69 -11.34 -2.54
CA LEU A 406 -1.30 -11.65 -2.89
C LEU A 406 -0.89 -12.94 -2.21
N ASN A 407 -0.37 -13.89 -2.97
CA ASN A 407 0.03 -15.22 -2.52
C ASN A 407 -1.13 -16.02 -1.89
N ILE A 408 -2.31 -15.85 -2.44
CA ILE A 408 -3.51 -16.64 -2.18
C ILE A 408 -3.79 -17.44 -3.45
N GLU A 409 -3.77 -18.77 -3.33
CA GLU A 409 -4.08 -19.66 -4.45
C GLU A 409 -5.54 -19.49 -4.87
N SER A 410 -5.78 -19.44 -6.15
CA SER A 410 -7.13 -19.24 -6.65
C SER A 410 -7.30 -19.74 -8.08
N THR A 411 -8.50 -20.22 -8.37
CA THR A 411 -8.89 -20.58 -9.73
C THR A 411 -9.58 -19.39 -10.40
N PRO A 412 -9.27 -19.07 -11.68
CA PRO A 412 -9.97 -18.03 -12.41
C PRO A 412 -11.48 -18.17 -12.33
N GLY A 413 -12.20 -17.08 -12.05
CA GLY A 413 -13.64 -17.06 -11.89
C GLY A 413 -14.19 -17.72 -10.61
N ALA A 414 -13.36 -18.30 -9.75
CA ALA A 414 -13.75 -18.76 -8.42
C ALA A 414 -13.67 -17.63 -7.38
N THR A 415 -14.07 -17.89 -6.16
CA THR A 415 -13.87 -16.96 -5.03
C THR A 415 -12.50 -17.25 -4.41
N ALA A 416 -11.65 -16.25 -4.27
CA ALA A 416 -10.40 -16.40 -3.51
C ALA A 416 -10.71 -16.50 -2.01
N LEU A 417 -10.08 -17.48 -1.34
CA LEU A 417 -10.29 -17.78 0.08
C LEU A 417 -9.01 -17.42 0.85
N VAL A 418 -9.12 -16.60 1.88
CA VAL A 418 -7.95 -16.08 2.62
C VAL A 418 -7.11 -17.13 3.34
N TRP A 419 -7.59 -18.37 3.42
CA TRP A 419 -6.85 -19.54 3.97
C TRP A 419 -6.18 -20.42 2.91
N ASP A 420 -6.44 -20.17 1.62
CA ASP A 420 -5.82 -20.94 0.53
C ASP A 420 -4.47 -20.28 0.14
N HIS A 421 -3.49 -20.41 1.02
CA HIS A 421 -2.18 -19.81 0.79
C HIS A 421 -1.42 -20.55 -0.29
N THR A 422 -0.80 -19.82 -1.22
CA THR A 422 0.13 -20.38 -2.20
C THR A 422 1.23 -21.17 -1.50
N GLU A 423 1.59 -22.32 -2.03
CA GLU A 423 2.68 -23.13 -1.48
C GLU A 423 4.05 -22.65 -1.97
N ASP A 424 5.01 -22.55 -1.06
CA ASP A 424 6.42 -22.33 -1.39
C ASP A 424 7.12 -23.63 -1.80
N ALA A 425 6.67 -24.75 -1.22
CA ALA A 425 7.07 -26.11 -1.49
C ALA A 425 5.93 -27.05 -1.07
N PRO A 426 5.89 -28.31 -1.52
CA PRO A 426 4.83 -29.24 -1.14
C PRO A 426 4.61 -29.29 0.38
N GLY A 427 3.40 -28.96 0.81
CA GLY A 427 2.99 -28.89 2.21
C GLY A 427 3.55 -27.69 3.00
N LYS A 428 4.23 -26.74 2.34
CA LYS A 428 4.82 -25.57 2.98
C LYS A 428 4.13 -24.30 2.45
N LYS A 429 3.22 -23.77 3.24
CA LYS A 429 2.50 -22.53 2.88
C LYS A 429 3.42 -21.31 2.82
N CYS A 430 3.09 -20.36 1.95
CA CYS A 430 3.74 -19.07 1.88
C CYS A 430 3.71 -18.36 3.24
N PRO A 431 4.83 -17.79 3.70
CA PRO A 431 4.88 -17.12 5.01
C PRO A 431 4.27 -15.72 5.02
N ASN A 432 3.83 -15.21 3.86
CA ASN A 432 3.39 -13.82 3.75
C ASN A 432 2.23 -13.68 2.75
N PRO A 433 1.12 -14.42 2.92
CA PRO A 433 -0.10 -14.19 2.18
C PRO A 433 -0.74 -12.87 2.63
N ARG A 434 -1.30 -12.11 1.69
CA ARG A 434 -1.83 -10.76 1.96
C ARG A 434 -3.16 -10.52 1.28
N VAL A 435 -3.95 -9.66 1.89
CA VAL A 435 -5.10 -9.01 1.24
C VAL A 435 -4.99 -7.50 1.40
N ILE A 436 -5.23 -6.76 0.31
CA ILE A 436 -5.43 -5.31 0.38
C ILE A 436 -6.91 -5.05 0.52
N LEU A 437 -7.27 -4.55 1.69
CA LEU A 437 -8.63 -4.33 2.13
C LEU A 437 -8.92 -2.82 2.21
N PRO A 438 -9.76 -2.26 1.32
CA PRO A 438 -10.17 -0.87 1.43
C PRO A 438 -10.81 -0.60 2.79
N ARG A 439 -10.34 0.44 3.49
CA ARG A 439 -10.76 0.67 4.88
C ARG A 439 -12.24 1.06 5.01
N ASP A 440 -12.83 1.67 4.00
CA ASP A 440 -14.23 2.11 4.01
C ASP A 440 -15.26 0.95 3.91
N ILE A 441 -14.80 -0.27 3.55
CA ILE A 441 -15.66 -1.46 3.60
C ILE A 441 -15.58 -2.18 4.95
N VAL A 442 -14.65 -1.79 5.83
CA VAL A 442 -14.49 -2.38 7.16
C VAL A 442 -15.56 -1.84 8.11
N PRO A 443 -16.40 -2.69 8.70
CA PRO A 443 -17.42 -2.24 9.63
C PRO A 443 -16.86 -1.50 10.83
N GLY A 444 -17.51 -0.41 11.24
CA GLY A 444 -17.12 0.36 12.41
C GLY A 444 -15.89 1.27 12.23
N VAL A 445 -15.25 1.28 11.04
CA VAL A 445 -14.09 2.12 10.81
C VAL A 445 -14.45 3.62 10.89
N ILE A 446 -13.60 4.38 11.59
CA ILE A 446 -13.80 5.82 11.78
C ILE A 446 -12.95 6.59 10.77
N GLY A 447 -13.61 7.31 9.85
CA GLY A 447 -12.98 8.09 8.78
C GLY A 447 -12.68 9.55 9.11
N LYS A 448 -12.92 9.99 10.34
CA LYS A 448 -12.73 11.39 10.80
C LYS A 448 -11.65 11.48 11.89
N PRO A 449 -11.04 12.65 12.09
CA PRO A 449 -10.05 12.83 13.15
C PRO A 449 -10.64 12.55 14.55
N VAL A 450 -9.95 11.72 15.34
CA VAL A 450 -10.32 11.40 16.72
C VAL A 450 -9.31 11.95 17.72
N THR A 451 -9.77 12.25 18.93
CA THR A 451 -8.92 12.65 20.05
C THR A 451 -8.42 11.40 20.75
N VAL A 452 -7.12 11.33 21.02
CA VAL A 452 -6.47 10.23 21.72
C VAL A 452 -6.61 10.45 23.23
N ASP A 453 -7.10 9.45 23.96
CA ASP A 453 -7.23 9.47 25.40
C ASP A 453 -6.06 8.74 26.08
N VAL A 454 -5.65 7.60 25.51
CA VAL A 454 -4.58 6.76 26.07
C VAL A 454 -3.55 6.50 24.99
N ARG A 455 -2.27 6.70 25.33
CA ARG A 455 -1.14 6.33 24.48
C ARG A 455 -0.39 5.16 25.12
N SER A 456 -0.08 4.18 24.28
CA SER A 456 0.74 3.02 24.67
C SER A 456 1.77 2.75 23.56
N PHE A 457 2.75 1.89 23.84
CA PHE A 457 3.68 1.43 22.82
C PHE A 457 3.96 -0.06 22.95
N GLY A 458 4.16 -0.70 21.79
CA GLY A 458 4.46 -2.12 21.69
C GLY A 458 5.95 -2.38 21.60
N VAL A 459 6.37 -3.41 22.29
CA VAL A 459 7.75 -3.90 22.27
C VAL A 459 7.76 -5.31 21.72
N ARG A 460 8.57 -5.53 20.69
CA ARG A 460 8.80 -6.87 20.18
C ARG A 460 9.84 -7.57 21.03
N THR A 461 9.45 -8.66 21.69
CA THR A 461 10.38 -9.56 22.37
C THR A 461 10.87 -10.65 21.39
N PRO A 462 12.10 -11.17 21.58
CA PRO A 462 12.54 -12.38 20.88
C PRO A 462 11.58 -13.55 21.15
N PRO A 463 11.44 -14.50 20.23
CA PRO A 463 10.70 -15.73 20.50
C PRO A 463 11.27 -16.42 21.75
N CYS A 464 10.37 -16.87 22.61
CA CYS A 464 10.74 -17.66 23.77
C CYS A 464 10.91 -19.14 23.37
N SER A 465 12.01 -19.75 23.79
CA SER A 465 12.23 -21.19 23.67
C SER A 465 12.71 -21.77 24.99
N ALA A 466 12.77 -23.09 25.11
CA ALA A 466 13.28 -23.76 26.29
C ALA A 466 14.76 -23.41 26.56
N GLU A 467 15.55 -23.22 25.48
CA GLU A 467 16.96 -22.87 25.54
C GLU A 467 17.21 -21.37 25.74
N ALA A 468 16.22 -20.53 25.35
CA ALA A 468 16.30 -19.09 25.45
C ALA A 468 14.97 -18.50 25.97
N PRO A 469 14.62 -18.71 27.24
CA PRO A 469 13.38 -18.20 27.82
C PRO A 469 13.39 -16.66 27.87
N SER A 470 12.28 -16.02 27.47
CA SER A 470 12.11 -14.59 27.69
C SER A 470 11.65 -14.33 29.12
N TYR A 471 12.42 -13.50 29.80
CA TYR A 471 12.08 -13.05 31.15
C TYR A 471 11.29 -11.73 31.08
N GLY A 472 10.38 -11.53 32.03
CA GLY A 472 9.42 -10.42 32.03
C GLY A 472 10.00 -9.01 32.22
N ILE A 473 11.33 -8.83 32.13
CA ILE A 473 11.93 -7.48 32.21
C ILE A 473 11.38 -6.56 31.10
N PHE A 474 11.04 -7.11 29.95
CA PHE A 474 10.40 -6.34 28.87
C PHE A 474 8.98 -5.90 29.21
N GLY A 475 8.28 -6.61 30.08
CA GLY A 475 6.98 -6.17 30.59
C GLY A 475 7.04 -4.84 31.34
N LEU A 476 8.18 -4.52 31.94
CA LEU A 476 8.36 -3.24 32.63
C LEU A 476 8.36 -2.05 31.67
N PHE A 477 8.80 -2.22 30.42
CA PHE A 477 8.79 -1.16 29.41
C PHE A 477 7.37 -0.76 29.00
N HIS A 478 6.39 -1.65 29.12
CA HIS A 478 4.98 -1.33 28.88
C HIS A 478 4.39 -0.39 29.94
N LEU A 479 5.04 -0.29 31.08
CA LEU A 479 4.65 0.60 32.17
C LEU A 479 5.29 1.99 32.06
N LEU A 480 6.26 2.17 31.14
CA LEU A 480 6.90 3.46 30.94
C LEU A 480 5.94 4.46 30.28
N PRO A 481 5.94 5.71 30.73
CA PRO A 481 5.26 6.77 30.00
C PRO A 481 5.74 6.84 28.55
N PRO A 482 4.87 7.15 27.58
CA PRO A 482 5.23 7.26 26.16
C PRO A 482 6.42 8.20 25.90
N ALA A 483 6.58 9.25 26.72
CA ALA A 483 7.72 10.18 26.67
C ALA A 483 9.08 9.50 26.89
N LEU A 484 9.10 8.34 27.58
CA LEU A 484 10.31 7.57 27.84
C LEU A 484 10.49 6.40 26.87
N ALA A 485 9.59 6.22 25.91
CA ALA A 485 9.68 5.16 24.89
C ALA A 485 10.98 5.23 24.06
N TRP A 486 11.62 6.40 23.97
CA TRP A 486 12.91 6.57 23.32
C TRP A 486 14.03 5.73 23.96
N LEU A 487 13.94 5.39 25.24
CA LEU A 487 14.91 4.50 25.92
C LEU A 487 14.97 3.12 25.27
N TRP A 488 13.86 2.66 24.64
CA TRP A 488 13.85 1.42 23.92
C TRP A 488 14.78 1.42 22.70
N ARG A 489 15.01 2.59 22.09
CA ARG A 489 15.94 2.73 20.95
C ARG A 489 17.39 2.41 21.31
N LEU A 490 17.76 2.53 22.58
CA LEU A 490 19.11 2.19 23.04
C LEU A 490 19.39 0.67 22.98
N VAL A 491 18.35 -0.15 23.08
CA VAL A 491 18.46 -1.61 23.15
C VAL A 491 17.85 -2.33 21.95
N SER A 492 17.04 -1.66 21.14
CA SER A 492 16.46 -2.28 19.95
C SER A 492 17.41 -2.19 18.75
N PRO A 493 17.47 -3.22 17.89
CA PRO A 493 18.25 -3.16 16.66
C PRO A 493 17.83 -2.00 15.77
N ARG A 494 18.78 -1.31 15.18
CA ARG A 494 18.49 -0.23 14.23
C ARG A 494 17.78 -0.78 13.00
N GLY A 495 16.76 -0.13 12.55
CA GLY A 495 16.44 -0.01 11.13
C GLY A 495 15.31 -0.82 10.56
N HIS A 496 15.08 -2.06 10.95
CA HIS A 496 14.21 -2.95 10.14
C HIS A 496 12.72 -2.61 10.14
N ALA A 497 12.27 -1.75 11.01
CA ALA A 497 10.84 -1.51 11.18
C ALA A 497 10.43 -0.04 11.19
N ASN A 498 11.37 0.86 11.09
CA ASN A 498 11.06 2.29 11.05
C ASN A 498 10.92 2.75 9.60
N PRO A 499 9.78 3.27 9.16
CA PRO A 499 9.59 3.81 7.82
C PRO A 499 10.30 5.16 7.61
N SER A 500 10.81 5.80 8.65
CA SER A 500 11.49 7.08 8.55
C SER A 500 12.70 7.01 7.62
N ILE A 501 12.80 7.98 6.72
CA ILE A 501 13.94 8.18 5.82
C ILE A 501 14.87 9.29 6.32
N VAL A 502 14.45 10.01 7.34
CA VAL A 502 15.20 11.07 7.99
C VAL A 502 15.75 10.58 9.32
N SER A 503 16.84 11.18 9.74
CA SER A 503 17.40 10.93 11.06
C SER A 503 16.32 11.24 12.11
N SER A 504 15.98 10.26 12.88
CA SER A 504 15.21 10.53 14.07
C SER A 504 16.17 11.16 15.10
N GLY A 505 16.27 12.46 15.06
CA GLY A 505 16.90 13.20 16.14
C GLY A 505 16.22 12.98 17.47
#